data_5d737deeb898608e0af5ea7179bbcf09
#
_entry.id   5d737deeb898608e0af5ea7179bbcf09
#
_cell.length_a   1.000
_cell.length_b   1.000
_cell.length_c   1.000
_cell.angle_alpha   90.00
_cell.angle_beta   90.00
_cell.angle_gamma   90.00
#
_symmetry.space_group_name_H-M   'P 1'
#
loop_
_entity.id
_entity.type
_entity.pdbx_description
1 polymer ?
#
loop_
_entity_poly.entity_id
_entity_poly.type
_entity_poly.pdbx_seq_one_letter_code
_entity_poly.pdbx_strand_id
1 'polypeptide(L)'
;FVKVPARCLHAVPENLPFEQACLTEPCSVAYNAVVMNSKIKPGDRVIVLGPGTIGILCAAVARLCGAEVAVVGLEADRERLNIAKQYGCEGIVGDASAWANKQDGLGVDCVIDAAGASATLKIALQLVRPNGHITKVGWGPQPLNFSLDPLVQKNVTLQGSFSHNWPIWEKVLSLLASGTLDVKPIIGGVWELKDWHEAFDQMHSGKVVKSVLKPS
;
A
#
# COMPACT_ATOMS: atom_id res chain seq x y z
N PHE A 1 -15.31 -1.18 -25.72
CA PHE A 1 -14.16 -0.54 -26.40
C PHE A 1 -14.06 0.93 -26.01
N VAL A 2 -12.83 1.43 -25.82
CA VAL A 2 -12.54 2.83 -25.51
C VAL A 2 -11.56 3.37 -26.55
N LYS A 3 -11.79 4.58 -27.04
CA LYS A 3 -10.88 5.27 -27.97
C LYS A 3 -9.99 6.21 -27.14
N VAL A 4 -8.69 5.97 -27.17
CA VAL A 4 -7.67 6.78 -26.49
C VAL A 4 -6.47 7.02 -27.42
N PRO A 5 -5.66 8.07 -27.18
CA PRO A 5 -4.42 8.25 -27.91
C PRO A 5 -3.46 7.08 -27.70
N ALA A 6 -2.80 6.58 -28.73
CA ALA A 6 -1.89 5.44 -28.65
C ALA A 6 -0.77 5.65 -27.61
N ARG A 7 -0.30 6.89 -27.41
CA ARG A 7 0.69 7.22 -26.39
C ARG A 7 0.24 7.02 -24.94
N CYS A 8 -1.05 6.77 -24.72
CA CYS A 8 -1.61 6.49 -23.38
C CYS A 8 -1.80 4.99 -23.12
N LEU A 9 -1.36 4.13 -24.05
CA LEU A 9 -1.53 2.69 -23.97
C LEU A 9 -0.22 2.00 -23.62
N HIS A 10 -0.32 1.03 -22.73
CA HIS A 10 0.75 0.10 -22.42
C HIS A 10 0.35 -1.28 -22.92
N ALA A 11 1.26 -1.97 -23.57
CA ALA A 11 1.02 -3.34 -23.97
C ALA A 11 1.02 -4.27 -22.74
N VAL A 12 -0.04 -5.06 -22.59
CA VAL A 12 -0.06 -6.10 -21.56
C VAL A 12 0.76 -7.29 -22.05
N PRO A 13 1.76 -7.79 -21.30
CA PRO A 13 2.51 -8.98 -21.66
C PRO A 13 1.61 -10.19 -21.86
N GLU A 14 1.87 -11.02 -22.87
CA GLU A 14 1.03 -12.16 -23.24
C GLU A 14 0.84 -13.18 -22.12
N ASN A 15 1.85 -13.33 -21.24
CA ASN A 15 1.81 -14.24 -20.10
C ASN A 15 1.14 -13.65 -18.85
N LEU A 16 0.65 -12.41 -18.89
CA LEU A 16 -0.01 -11.75 -17.77
C LEU A 16 -1.54 -11.81 -17.92
N PRO A 17 -2.27 -12.57 -17.07
CA PRO A 17 -3.73 -12.63 -17.12
C PRO A 17 -4.36 -11.25 -16.88
N PHE A 18 -5.44 -10.94 -17.57
CA PHE A 18 -6.13 -9.65 -17.46
C PHE A 18 -6.63 -9.37 -16.05
N GLU A 19 -7.03 -10.39 -15.31
CA GLU A 19 -7.46 -10.28 -13.91
C GLU A 19 -6.34 -9.79 -12.98
N GLN A 20 -5.07 -9.99 -13.36
CA GLN A 20 -3.90 -9.46 -12.66
C GLN A 20 -3.44 -8.13 -13.29
N ALA A 21 -3.47 -8.03 -14.62
CA ALA A 21 -3.05 -6.84 -15.35
C ALA A 21 -3.88 -5.60 -14.97
N CYS A 22 -5.16 -5.76 -14.65
CA CYS A 22 -6.02 -4.65 -14.22
C CYS A 22 -5.60 -4.03 -12.88
N LEU A 23 -4.71 -4.68 -12.11
CA LEU A 23 -4.12 -4.13 -10.89
C LEU A 23 -2.85 -3.32 -11.15
N THR A 24 -2.41 -3.14 -12.40
CA THR A 24 -1.19 -2.37 -12.72
C THR A 24 -1.26 -0.95 -12.15
N GLU A 25 -2.43 -0.31 -12.20
CA GLU A 25 -2.59 1.06 -11.65
C GLU A 25 -2.33 1.11 -10.14
N PRO A 26 -3.07 0.38 -9.27
CA PRO A 26 -2.82 0.42 -7.83
C PRO A 26 -1.42 -0.09 -7.45
N CYS A 27 -0.85 -1.04 -8.21
CA CYS A 27 0.53 -1.46 -8.03
C CYS A 27 1.53 -0.34 -8.36
N SER A 28 1.24 0.46 -9.38
CA SER A 28 2.08 1.61 -9.76
C SER A 28 2.03 2.72 -8.72
N VAL A 29 0.86 2.96 -8.10
CA VAL A 29 0.73 3.87 -6.96
C VAL A 29 1.59 3.39 -5.78
N ALA A 30 1.51 2.10 -5.44
CA ALA A 30 2.30 1.52 -4.37
C ALA A 30 3.81 1.55 -4.66
N TYR A 31 4.21 1.23 -5.89
CA TYR A 31 5.60 1.29 -6.33
C TYR A 31 6.15 2.73 -6.21
N ASN A 32 5.39 3.72 -6.68
CA ASN A 32 5.77 5.13 -6.55
C ASN A 32 5.95 5.53 -5.08
N ALA A 33 5.00 5.15 -4.22
CA ALA A 33 5.07 5.45 -2.80
C ALA A 33 6.30 4.84 -2.13
N VAL A 34 6.57 3.57 -2.37
CA VAL A 34 7.62 2.80 -1.67
C VAL A 34 8.99 3.08 -2.25
N VAL A 35 9.16 2.90 -3.56
CA VAL A 35 10.49 2.94 -4.21
C VAL A 35 10.94 4.37 -4.46
N MET A 36 10.04 5.21 -4.99
CA MET A 36 10.43 6.56 -5.40
C MET A 36 10.37 7.56 -4.25
N ASN A 37 9.31 7.48 -3.43
CA ASN A 37 9.05 8.49 -2.39
C ASN A 37 9.54 8.08 -1.00
N SER A 38 9.44 6.80 -0.60
CA SER A 38 9.92 6.34 0.71
C SER A 38 11.42 5.99 0.72
N LYS A 39 11.99 5.65 -0.44
CA LYS A 39 13.41 5.29 -0.60
C LYS A 39 13.87 4.15 0.33
N ILE A 40 12.99 3.18 0.55
CA ILE A 40 13.21 2.03 1.42
C ILE A 40 14.42 1.23 0.96
N LYS A 41 15.23 0.77 1.90
CA LYS A 41 16.45 0.00 1.69
C LYS A 41 16.33 -1.39 2.32
N PRO A 42 17.12 -2.36 1.86
CA PRO A 42 17.22 -3.65 2.54
C PRO A 42 17.61 -3.49 4.01
N GLY A 43 16.85 -4.16 4.89
CA GLY A 43 17.06 -4.10 6.34
C GLY A 43 16.29 -2.99 7.06
N ASP A 44 15.68 -2.04 6.34
CA ASP A 44 14.81 -1.04 6.95
C ASP A 44 13.59 -1.71 7.60
N ARG A 45 13.14 -1.14 8.72
CA ARG A 45 11.89 -1.52 9.38
C ARG A 45 10.80 -0.56 8.97
N VAL A 46 9.70 -1.10 8.46
CA VAL A 46 8.61 -0.33 7.85
C VAL A 46 7.27 -0.69 8.49
N ILE A 47 6.51 0.31 8.89
CA ILE A 47 5.11 0.15 9.27
C ILE A 47 4.22 0.74 8.17
N VAL A 48 3.22 -0.04 7.75
CA VAL A 48 2.16 0.42 6.85
C VAL A 48 0.87 0.56 7.65
N LEU A 49 0.30 1.75 7.67
CA LEU A 49 -0.97 2.04 8.35
C LEU A 49 -2.12 1.93 7.34
N GLY A 50 -3.03 0.99 7.59
CA GLY A 50 -4.21 0.72 6.78
C GLY A 50 -4.02 -0.44 5.80
N PRO A 51 -4.71 -1.60 6.03
CA PRO A 51 -4.60 -2.81 5.21
C PRO A 51 -5.58 -2.82 4.02
N GLY A 52 -5.81 -1.67 3.41
CA GLY A 52 -6.53 -1.58 2.14
C GLY A 52 -5.68 -2.04 0.95
N THR A 53 -6.23 -2.00 -0.26
CA THR A 53 -5.51 -2.39 -1.48
C THR A 53 -4.15 -1.72 -1.59
N ILE A 54 -4.08 -0.40 -1.41
CA ILE A 54 -2.83 0.36 -1.53
C ILE A 54 -1.87 0.01 -0.39
N GLY A 55 -2.36 -0.11 0.85
CA GLY A 55 -1.49 -0.46 1.99
C GLY A 55 -0.86 -1.85 1.85
N ILE A 56 -1.64 -2.87 1.47
CA ILE A 56 -1.11 -4.23 1.25
C ILE A 56 -0.12 -4.26 0.08
N LEU A 57 -0.40 -3.53 -1.01
CA LEU A 57 0.53 -3.42 -2.13
C LEU A 57 1.81 -2.67 -1.74
N CYS A 58 1.72 -1.60 -0.94
CA CYS A 58 2.90 -0.93 -0.39
C CYS A 58 3.73 -1.89 0.47
N ALA A 59 3.07 -2.68 1.32
CA ALA A 59 3.75 -3.68 2.15
C ALA A 59 4.45 -4.75 1.30
N ALA A 60 3.78 -5.27 0.27
CA ALA A 60 4.36 -6.24 -0.66
C ALA A 60 5.59 -5.66 -1.38
N VAL A 61 5.51 -4.43 -1.89
CA VAL A 61 6.64 -3.77 -2.56
C VAL A 61 7.77 -3.48 -1.58
N ALA A 62 7.49 -3.06 -0.34
CA ALA A 62 8.51 -2.84 0.69
C ALA A 62 9.24 -4.14 1.05
N ARG A 63 8.54 -5.27 1.09
CA ARG A 63 9.14 -6.60 1.24
C ARG A 63 10.07 -6.94 0.08
N LEU A 64 9.67 -6.64 -1.16
CA LEU A 64 10.54 -6.82 -2.35
C LEU A 64 11.79 -5.94 -2.27
N CYS A 65 11.74 -4.79 -1.61
CA CYS A 65 12.91 -3.94 -1.35
C CYS A 65 13.81 -4.49 -0.22
N GLY A 66 13.43 -5.60 0.44
CA GLY A 66 14.23 -6.21 1.50
C GLY A 66 13.96 -5.65 2.90
N ALA A 67 12.87 -4.92 3.10
CA ALA A 67 12.49 -4.39 4.41
C ALA A 67 11.84 -5.45 5.31
N GLU A 68 11.91 -5.27 6.63
CA GLU A 68 11.03 -5.91 7.62
C GLU A 68 9.76 -5.09 7.72
N VAL A 69 8.59 -5.69 7.47
CA VAL A 69 7.33 -4.94 7.32
C VAL A 69 6.25 -5.42 8.26
N ALA A 70 5.61 -4.48 8.95
CA ALA A 70 4.35 -4.70 9.65
C ALA A 70 3.23 -3.88 9.01
N VAL A 71 2.04 -4.48 8.92
CA VAL A 71 0.81 -3.82 8.47
C VAL A 71 -0.14 -3.67 9.65
N VAL A 72 -0.62 -2.45 9.88
CA VAL A 72 -1.48 -2.14 11.02
C VAL A 72 -2.90 -1.85 10.53
N GLY A 73 -3.87 -2.49 11.16
CA GLY A 73 -5.29 -2.32 10.91
C GLY A 73 -6.12 -2.31 12.17
N LEU A 74 -7.41 -2.19 12.01
CA LEU A 74 -8.40 -2.30 13.07
C LEU A 74 -8.83 -3.76 13.27
N GLU A 75 -9.60 -4.03 14.31
CA GLU A 75 -10.17 -5.36 14.56
C GLU A 75 -10.99 -5.89 13.35
N ALA A 76 -11.72 -5.00 12.69
CA ALA A 76 -12.49 -5.34 11.50
C ALA A 76 -11.63 -5.71 10.28
N ASP A 77 -10.32 -5.44 10.32
CA ASP A 77 -9.40 -5.69 9.20
C ASP A 77 -8.65 -7.02 9.32
N ARG A 78 -8.99 -7.90 10.26
CA ARG A 78 -8.24 -9.16 10.50
C ARG A 78 -8.02 -9.99 9.23
N GLU A 79 -9.05 -10.13 8.40
CA GLU A 79 -8.94 -10.89 7.14
C GLU A 79 -7.92 -10.24 6.18
N ARG A 80 -7.93 -8.92 6.08
CA ARG A 80 -6.98 -8.16 5.27
C ARG A 80 -5.54 -8.27 5.81
N LEU A 81 -5.39 -8.28 7.14
CA LEU A 81 -4.08 -8.51 7.78
C LEU A 81 -3.55 -9.92 7.53
N ASN A 82 -4.44 -10.94 7.42
CA ASN A 82 -4.04 -12.28 7.03
C ASN A 82 -3.52 -12.34 5.57
N ILE A 83 -4.05 -11.49 4.67
CA ILE A 83 -3.51 -11.36 3.31
C ILE A 83 -2.11 -10.73 3.36
N ALA A 84 -1.89 -9.71 4.19
CA ALA A 84 -0.56 -9.11 4.35
C ALA A 84 0.50 -10.15 4.80
N LYS A 85 0.11 -11.11 5.65
CA LYS A 85 1.01 -12.21 6.07
C LYS A 85 1.47 -13.09 4.91
N GLN A 86 0.67 -13.26 3.84
CA GLN A 86 1.08 -14.01 2.66
C GLN A 86 2.24 -13.35 1.90
N TYR A 87 2.44 -12.05 2.10
CA TYR A 87 3.61 -11.31 1.60
C TYR A 87 4.80 -11.32 2.56
N GLY A 88 4.73 -12.08 3.66
CA GLY A 88 5.77 -12.13 4.68
C GLY A 88 5.79 -10.90 5.60
N CYS A 89 4.67 -10.19 5.70
CA CYS A 89 4.51 -9.07 6.62
C CYS A 89 3.91 -9.53 7.95
N GLU A 90 4.18 -8.81 9.04
CA GLU A 90 3.47 -8.98 10.29
C GLU A 90 2.15 -8.21 10.26
N GLY A 91 1.05 -8.83 10.64
CA GLY A 91 -0.26 -8.17 10.76
C GLY A 91 -0.53 -7.79 12.22
N ILE A 92 -0.74 -6.50 12.48
CA ILE A 92 -0.96 -5.96 13.82
C ILE A 92 -2.34 -5.32 13.90
N VAL A 93 -3.11 -5.68 14.92
CA VAL A 93 -4.38 -5.05 15.23
C VAL A 93 -4.16 -3.96 16.29
N GLY A 94 -4.50 -2.72 15.97
CA GLY A 94 -4.46 -1.59 16.90
C GLY A 94 -3.05 -1.01 17.11
N ASP A 95 -2.47 -1.14 18.30
CA ASP A 95 -1.22 -0.48 18.66
C ASP A 95 0.02 -1.26 18.17
N ALA A 96 0.87 -0.58 17.41
CA ALA A 96 2.11 -1.12 16.89
C ALA A 96 3.37 -0.66 17.66
N SER A 97 3.21 0.03 18.78
CA SER A 97 4.34 0.60 19.55
C SER A 97 5.34 -0.45 20.00
N ALA A 98 4.87 -1.62 20.44
CA ALA A 98 5.76 -2.72 20.85
C ALA A 98 6.62 -3.22 19.69
N TRP A 99 6.02 -3.36 18.50
CA TRP A 99 6.75 -3.75 17.30
C TRP A 99 7.70 -2.65 16.84
N ALA A 100 7.27 -1.39 16.85
CA ALA A 100 8.10 -0.27 16.45
C ALA A 100 9.37 -0.16 17.30
N ASN A 101 9.26 -0.39 18.60
CA ASN A 101 10.34 -0.22 19.58
C ASN A 101 11.17 -1.48 19.85
N LYS A 102 10.89 -2.59 19.15
CA LYS A 102 11.48 -3.92 19.42
C LYS A 102 13.02 -3.94 19.34
N GLN A 103 13.63 -3.12 18.50
CA GLN A 103 15.06 -3.19 18.23
C GLN A 103 15.88 -2.33 19.21
N ASP A 104 15.63 -1.02 19.22
CA ASP A 104 16.43 -0.02 19.95
C ASP A 104 15.58 0.99 20.74
N GLY A 105 14.26 0.83 20.71
CA GLY A 105 13.34 1.72 21.39
C GLY A 105 13.12 3.08 20.70
N LEU A 106 13.69 3.28 19.51
CA LEU A 106 13.63 4.58 18.83
C LEU A 106 12.51 4.69 17.80
N GLY A 107 11.89 3.56 17.44
CA GLY A 107 10.87 3.48 16.39
C GLY A 107 11.38 2.85 15.10
N VAL A 108 10.61 3.03 14.01
CA VAL A 108 10.90 2.43 12.69
C VAL A 108 11.51 3.43 11.71
N ASP A 109 12.22 2.92 10.70
CA ASP A 109 12.90 3.74 9.69
C ASP A 109 11.89 4.48 8.80
N CYS A 110 10.78 3.81 8.46
CA CYS A 110 9.76 4.39 7.61
C CYS A 110 8.34 4.00 8.06
N VAL A 111 7.42 4.97 7.97
CA VAL A 111 5.99 4.73 8.10
C VAL A 111 5.27 5.14 6.82
N ILE A 112 4.46 4.25 6.26
CA ILE A 112 3.61 4.53 5.10
C ILE A 112 2.18 4.68 5.59
N ASP A 113 1.62 5.88 5.49
CA ASP A 113 0.21 6.15 5.83
C ASP A 113 -0.67 5.95 4.59
N ALA A 114 -1.29 4.78 4.49
CA ALA A 114 -2.23 4.41 3.42
C ALA A 114 -3.70 4.46 3.87
N ALA A 115 -3.98 4.84 5.12
CA ALA A 115 -5.35 4.89 5.65
C ALA A 115 -6.07 6.21 5.34
N GLY A 116 -5.31 7.32 5.25
CA GLY A 116 -5.86 8.63 4.89
C GLY A 116 -6.60 9.36 6.01
N ALA A 117 -6.63 8.83 7.22
CA ALA A 117 -7.21 9.51 8.38
C ALA A 117 -6.19 10.42 9.06
N SER A 118 -6.64 11.55 9.64
CA SER A 118 -5.75 12.44 10.39
C SER A 118 -5.10 11.75 11.60
N ALA A 119 -5.83 10.83 12.24
CA ALA A 119 -5.32 10.04 13.36
C ALA A 119 -4.12 9.16 12.98
N THR A 120 -4.09 8.61 11.77
CA THR A 120 -2.98 7.74 11.32
C THR A 120 -1.68 8.53 11.11
N LEU A 121 -1.75 9.77 10.66
CA LEU A 121 -0.55 10.61 10.58
C LEU A 121 0.00 10.93 11.99
N LYS A 122 -0.86 11.14 12.99
CA LYS A 122 -0.43 11.29 14.39
C LYS A 122 0.28 10.03 14.89
N ILE A 123 -0.27 8.86 14.60
CA ILE A 123 0.35 7.57 14.93
C ILE A 123 1.69 7.41 14.20
N ALA A 124 1.77 7.77 12.92
CA ALA A 124 3.01 7.73 12.16
C ALA A 124 4.14 8.55 12.81
N LEU A 125 3.82 9.77 13.28
CA LEU A 125 4.77 10.63 14.00
C LEU A 125 5.25 10.03 15.33
N GLN A 126 4.42 9.22 15.99
CA GLN A 126 4.80 8.51 17.21
C GLN A 126 5.74 7.35 16.93
N LEU A 127 5.44 6.56 15.88
CA LEU A 127 6.12 5.30 15.57
C LEU A 127 7.44 5.48 14.81
N VAL A 128 7.59 6.57 14.05
CA VAL A 128 8.80 6.84 13.28
C VAL A 128 9.97 7.26 14.21
N ARG A 129 11.16 6.75 13.91
CA ARG A 129 12.39 7.11 14.64
C ARG A 129 12.89 8.52 14.28
N PRO A 130 13.81 9.11 15.07
CA PRO A 130 14.54 10.31 14.65
C PRO A 130 15.25 10.09 13.30
N ASN A 131 15.23 11.13 12.44
CA ASN A 131 15.71 11.09 11.05
C ASN A 131 14.99 10.07 10.16
N GLY A 132 13.86 9.54 10.61
CA GLY A 132 13.05 8.60 9.84
C GLY A 132 12.19 9.27 8.78
N HIS A 133 11.39 8.48 8.10
CA HIS A 133 10.61 8.91 6.93
C HIS A 133 9.14 8.54 7.10
N ILE A 134 8.25 9.46 6.75
CA ILE A 134 6.81 9.21 6.66
C ILE A 134 6.37 9.49 5.23
N THR A 135 5.80 8.49 4.55
CA THR A 135 5.17 8.67 3.25
C THR A 135 3.65 8.63 3.39
N LYS A 136 3.00 9.75 3.08
CA LYS A 136 1.55 9.87 3.11
C LYS A 136 0.97 9.59 1.73
N VAL A 137 0.27 8.47 1.59
CA VAL A 137 -0.40 8.03 0.35
C VAL A 137 -1.91 8.18 0.48
N GLY A 138 -2.47 7.76 1.61
CA GLY A 138 -3.87 7.93 1.92
C GLY A 138 -4.21 9.41 2.15
N TRP A 139 -5.37 9.84 1.68
CA TRP A 139 -5.87 11.21 1.83
C TRP A 139 -7.34 11.22 2.21
N GLY A 140 -7.75 12.28 2.88
CA GLY A 140 -9.13 12.49 3.33
C GLY A 140 -9.35 13.96 3.71
N PRO A 141 -10.61 14.39 3.80
CA PRO A 141 -10.97 15.80 3.98
C PRO A 141 -10.79 16.32 5.41
N GLN A 142 -10.47 15.45 6.37
CA GLN A 142 -10.44 15.83 7.77
C GLN A 142 -9.19 16.66 8.10
N PRO A 143 -9.34 17.79 8.83
CA PRO A 143 -8.21 18.60 9.24
C PRO A 143 -7.34 17.87 10.27
N LEU A 144 -6.06 18.26 10.33
CA LEU A 144 -5.17 17.81 11.40
C LEU A 144 -5.50 18.57 12.68
N ASN A 145 -5.92 17.86 13.73
CA ASN A 145 -6.20 18.41 15.04
C ASN A 145 -5.09 18.09 16.05
N PHE A 146 -3.81 18.21 15.61
CA PHE A 146 -2.64 17.98 16.44
C PHE A 146 -1.44 18.79 15.90
N SER A 147 -0.43 19.00 16.76
CA SER A 147 0.81 19.69 16.37
C SER A 147 1.70 18.80 15.49
N LEU A 148 2.36 19.44 14.51
CA LEU A 148 3.43 18.83 13.73
C LEU A 148 4.83 19.00 14.36
N ASP A 149 4.94 19.56 15.56
CA ASP A 149 6.23 19.73 16.25
C ASP A 149 7.08 18.45 16.33
N PRO A 150 6.50 17.23 16.45
CA PRO A 150 7.28 16.01 16.39
C PRO A 150 8.08 15.81 15.08
N LEU A 151 7.66 16.41 13.96
CA LEU A 151 8.46 16.42 12.72
C LEU A 151 9.80 17.14 12.94
N VAL A 152 9.75 18.31 13.60
CA VAL A 152 10.93 19.12 13.88
C VAL A 152 11.78 18.44 14.95
N GLN A 153 11.17 18.02 16.06
CA GLN A 153 11.86 17.40 17.20
C GLN A 153 12.64 16.14 16.82
N LYS A 154 12.07 15.34 15.90
CA LYS A 154 12.69 14.10 15.42
C LYS A 154 13.42 14.25 14.08
N ASN A 155 13.46 15.45 13.49
CA ASN A 155 14.04 15.68 12.15
C ASN A 155 13.48 14.71 11.09
N VAL A 156 12.16 14.50 11.07
CA VAL A 156 11.46 13.51 10.20
C VAL A 156 11.20 14.12 8.83
N THR A 157 11.40 13.33 7.79
CA THR A 157 10.90 13.67 6.45
C THR A 157 9.44 13.26 6.31
N LEU A 158 8.56 14.19 5.98
CA LEU A 158 7.16 13.91 5.58
C LEU A 158 7.01 14.12 4.08
N GLN A 159 6.73 13.04 3.36
CA GLN A 159 6.61 13.03 1.89
C GLN A 159 5.19 12.64 1.47
N GLY A 160 4.54 13.49 0.68
CA GLY A 160 3.32 13.12 -0.02
C GLY A 160 3.61 12.23 -1.22
N SER A 161 2.77 11.24 -1.48
CA SER A 161 2.87 10.39 -2.65
C SER A 161 1.54 10.35 -3.39
N PHE A 162 1.55 10.72 -4.66
CA PHE A 162 0.36 10.75 -5.51
C PHE A 162 0.63 10.09 -6.85
N SER A 163 -0.28 9.20 -7.27
CA SER A 163 -0.29 8.61 -8.61
C SER A 163 1.03 7.91 -9.01
N HIS A 164 1.33 7.94 -10.28
CA HIS A 164 2.48 7.28 -10.92
C HIS A 164 2.79 7.97 -12.26
N ASN A 165 3.82 7.49 -12.95
CA ASN A 165 4.20 7.95 -14.29
C ASN A 165 4.44 6.76 -15.24
N TRP A 166 4.70 7.05 -16.52
CA TRP A 166 4.92 6.05 -17.56
C TRP A 166 6.01 5.01 -17.21
N PRO A 167 7.24 5.40 -16.81
CA PRO A 167 8.30 4.43 -16.48
C PRO A 167 7.92 3.48 -15.33
N ILE A 168 7.18 3.98 -14.32
CA ILE A 168 6.70 3.15 -13.21
C ILE A 168 5.70 2.11 -13.72
N TRP A 169 4.79 2.50 -14.61
CA TRP A 169 3.80 1.58 -15.17
C TRP A 169 4.47 0.42 -15.91
N GLU A 170 5.44 0.72 -16.78
CA GLU A 170 6.22 -0.31 -17.49
C GLU A 170 6.99 -1.23 -16.53
N LYS A 171 7.59 -0.66 -15.49
CA LYS A 171 8.28 -1.45 -14.46
C LYS A 171 7.33 -2.39 -13.74
N VAL A 172 6.16 -1.91 -13.37
CA VAL A 172 5.14 -2.71 -12.66
C VAL A 172 4.58 -3.83 -13.55
N LEU A 173 4.30 -3.55 -14.83
CA LEU A 173 3.91 -4.61 -15.77
C LEU A 173 4.95 -5.72 -15.85
N SER A 174 6.24 -5.37 -15.88
CA SER A 174 7.33 -6.33 -15.86
C SER A 174 7.38 -7.15 -14.56
N LEU A 175 7.15 -6.52 -13.39
CA LEU A 175 7.10 -7.22 -12.10
C LEU A 175 5.91 -8.18 -12.00
N LEU A 176 4.75 -7.79 -12.52
CA LEU A 176 3.57 -8.64 -12.56
C LEU A 176 3.76 -9.82 -13.52
N ALA A 177 4.27 -9.57 -14.72
CA ALA A 177 4.49 -10.60 -15.74
C ALA A 177 5.56 -11.63 -15.34
N SER A 178 6.59 -11.21 -14.61
CA SER A 178 7.61 -12.13 -14.06
C SER A 178 7.16 -12.88 -12.80
N GLY A 179 6.00 -12.53 -12.23
CA GLY A 179 5.54 -13.05 -10.94
C GLY A 179 6.33 -12.55 -9.73
N THR A 180 7.25 -11.60 -9.91
CA THR A 180 8.01 -11.00 -8.80
C THR A 180 7.09 -10.25 -7.83
N LEU A 181 6.10 -9.54 -8.36
CA LEU A 181 4.98 -8.99 -7.59
C LEU A 181 3.74 -9.84 -7.86
N ASP A 182 3.44 -10.78 -6.96
CA ASP A 182 2.21 -11.57 -7.05
C ASP A 182 1.03 -10.81 -6.45
N VAL A 183 -0.01 -10.55 -7.25
CA VAL A 183 -1.23 -9.86 -6.82
C VAL A 183 -2.41 -10.79 -6.57
N LYS A 184 -2.26 -12.09 -6.79
CA LYS A 184 -3.33 -13.07 -6.60
C LYS A 184 -3.93 -13.03 -5.18
N PRO A 185 -3.13 -12.92 -4.09
CA PRO A 185 -3.68 -12.88 -2.74
C PRO A 185 -4.63 -11.70 -2.49
N ILE A 186 -4.49 -10.61 -3.26
CA ILE A 186 -5.31 -9.40 -3.09
C ILE A 186 -6.65 -9.53 -3.81
N ILE A 187 -6.72 -10.34 -4.86
CA ILE A 187 -7.94 -10.54 -5.65
C ILE A 187 -8.91 -11.40 -4.84
N GLY A 188 -9.90 -10.76 -4.23
CA GLY A 188 -10.92 -11.44 -3.43
C GLY A 188 -12.01 -12.11 -4.25
N GLY A 189 -12.11 -11.78 -5.55
CA GLY A 189 -13.03 -12.39 -6.49
C GLY A 189 -13.04 -11.71 -7.84
N VAL A 190 -13.57 -12.42 -8.82
CA VAL A 190 -13.82 -11.92 -10.18
C VAL A 190 -15.31 -12.03 -10.45
N TRP A 191 -15.95 -10.90 -10.74
CA TRP A 191 -17.39 -10.81 -11.00
C TRP A 191 -17.67 -10.44 -12.44
N GLU A 192 -18.84 -10.81 -12.96
CA GLU A 192 -19.30 -10.27 -14.24
C GLU A 192 -19.65 -8.78 -14.08
N LEU A 193 -19.55 -8.03 -15.16
CA LEU A 193 -19.81 -6.58 -15.10
C LEU A 193 -21.22 -6.25 -14.59
N LYS A 194 -22.23 -7.11 -14.86
CA LYS A 194 -23.60 -6.93 -14.36
C LYS A 194 -23.71 -7.02 -12.84
N ASP A 195 -22.77 -7.72 -12.18
CA ASP A 195 -22.77 -7.97 -10.73
C ASP A 195 -21.87 -6.96 -9.99
N TRP A 196 -21.59 -5.81 -10.61
CA TRP A 196 -20.70 -4.80 -10.07
C TRP A 196 -21.08 -4.28 -8.67
N HIS A 197 -22.39 -4.19 -8.38
CA HIS A 197 -22.87 -3.78 -7.06
C HIS A 197 -22.35 -4.71 -5.96
N GLU A 198 -22.53 -6.03 -6.15
CA GLU A 198 -22.01 -7.02 -5.20
C GLU A 198 -20.50 -6.92 -5.03
N ALA A 199 -19.77 -6.79 -6.13
CA ALA A 199 -18.31 -6.65 -6.12
C ALA A 199 -17.87 -5.44 -5.28
N PHE A 200 -18.55 -4.31 -5.41
CA PHE A 200 -18.27 -3.10 -4.63
C PHE A 200 -18.66 -3.26 -3.16
N ASP A 201 -19.81 -3.87 -2.87
CA ASP A 201 -20.28 -4.12 -1.50
C ASP A 201 -19.32 -5.03 -0.74
N GLN A 202 -18.76 -6.07 -1.38
CA GLN A 202 -17.74 -6.95 -0.80
C GLN A 202 -16.47 -6.17 -0.43
N MET A 203 -16.00 -5.26 -1.31
CA MET A 203 -14.87 -4.39 -1.01
C MET A 203 -15.19 -3.39 0.10
N HIS A 204 -16.35 -2.73 0.02
CA HIS A 204 -16.76 -1.67 0.95
C HIS A 204 -16.96 -2.21 2.36
N SER A 205 -17.58 -3.39 2.48
CA SER A 205 -17.77 -4.09 3.77
C SER A 205 -16.47 -4.69 4.36
N GLY A 206 -15.36 -4.63 3.64
CA GLY A 206 -14.08 -5.16 4.11
C GLY A 206 -13.89 -6.66 3.95
N LYS A 207 -14.86 -7.38 3.38
CA LYS A 207 -14.78 -8.84 3.19
C LYS A 207 -13.69 -9.25 2.20
N VAL A 208 -13.42 -8.41 1.19
CA VAL A 208 -12.33 -8.63 0.23
C VAL A 208 -11.46 -7.38 0.12
N VAL A 209 -10.20 -7.56 -0.28
CA VAL A 209 -9.27 -6.45 -0.49
C VAL A 209 -9.53 -5.78 -1.83
N LYS A 210 -9.67 -6.57 -2.90
CA LYS A 210 -9.91 -6.06 -4.25
C LYS A 210 -10.87 -6.97 -5.02
N SER A 211 -11.89 -6.37 -5.60
CA SER A 211 -12.78 -7.01 -6.57
C SER A 211 -12.31 -6.69 -7.99
N VAL A 212 -12.40 -7.67 -8.88
CA VAL A 212 -12.14 -7.52 -10.31
C VAL A 212 -13.46 -7.72 -11.07
N LEU A 213 -13.75 -6.83 -12.01
CA LEU A 213 -14.90 -6.96 -12.90
C LEU A 213 -14.43 -7.40 -14.28
N LYS A 214 -15.06 -8.44 -14.80
CA LYS A 214 -14.77 -8.98 -16.13
C LYS A 214 -15.91 -8.60 -17.08
N PRO A 215 -15.63 -7.82 -18.13
CA PRO A 215 -16.59 -7.60 -19.21
C PRO A 215 -16.92 -8.92 -19.90
N SER A 216 -18.19 -9.13 -20.24
CA SER A 216 -18.67 -10.23 -21.06
C SER A 216 -18.29 -10.05 -22.54
#